data_4c5795b792a8b6f9b1f8307d79f55169
#
_entry.id   4c5795b792a8b6f9b1f8307d79f55169
#
_cell.length_a   1.000
_cell.length_b   1.000
_cell.length_c   1.000
_cell.angle_alpha   90.00
_cell.angle_beta   90.00
_cell.angle_gamma   90.00
#
_symmetry.space_group_name_H-M   'P 1'
#
loop_
_entity.id
_entity.type
_entity.pdbx_description
1 polymer ?
#
loop_
_entity_poly.entity_id
_entity_poly.type
_entity_poly.pdbx_seq_one_letter_code
_entity_poly.pdbx_strand_id
1 'polypeptide(L)'
;IAPFGGECSQNEINRLRDIASSAQCHAVLGIGGGKTLDTAKALAHYMHLPVVVAPTIASTDAPCSALSVIYTDDGEFESYLMLPHNPNMVVVDTQIVAGAPARLLAAGIGDALATWLEARACSRSGATTMAGGKCTQAALALAELCYNTLVEEGEKAMLAAEQHVVTPALERVIEANTYLSGVGFESGGLAAAHAIHNGLTAIPDAHHFYHGEKVAFGTLTQLVLENAPVEEIETAAALCHSVGLPITLAQLDIKGDIPAKMRTVAEAACARS
;
A
#
# COMPACT_ATOMS: atom_id res chain seq x y z
N ILE A 1 -23.92 6.71 11.46
CA ILE A 1 -22.60 6.10 11.62
C ILE A 1 -22.80 4.61 11.69
N ALA A 2 -22.08 3.85 10.86
CA ALA A 2 -22.04 2.39 10.88
C ALA A 2 -20.61 1.93 11.21
N PRO A 3 -20.39 1.07 12.20
CA PRO A 3 -19.08 0.49 12.47
C PRO A 3 -18.70 -0.45 11.34
N PHE A 4 -17.40 -0.46 11.02
CA PHE A 4 -16.80 -1.37 10.03
C PHE A 4 -16.63 -2.78 10.62
N GLY A 5 -16.98 -3.81 9.85
CA GLY A 5 -16.98 -5.21 10.30
C GLY A 5 -15.60 -5.89 10.36
N GLY A 6 -14.54 -5.25 9.81
CA GLY A 6 -13.17 -5.75 9.92
C GLY A 6 -12.55 -6.16 8.58
N GLU A 7 -13.34 -6.66 7.61
CA GLU A 7 -12.85 -7.03 6.29
C GLU A 7 -13.57 -6.28 5.17
N CYS A 8 -12.83 -5.94 4.10
CA CYS A 8 -13.40 -5.38 2.88
C CYS A 8 -13.96 -6.51 2.03
N SER A 9 -15.06 -7.10 2.47
CA SER A 9 -15.72 -8.21 1.79
C SER A 9 -17.02 -7.77 1.11
N GLN A 10 -17.47 -8.57 0.14
CA GLN A 10 -18.74 -8.30 -0.54
C GLN A 10 -19.93 -8.30 0.44
N ASN A 11 -19.89 -9.15 1.46
CA ASN A 11 -20.92 -9.20 2.51
C ASN A 11 -20.95 -7.92 3.33
N GLU A 12 -19.79 -7.39 3.73
CA GLU A 12 -19.70 -6.13 4.47
C GLU A 12 -20.15 -4.93 3.62
N ILE A 13 -19.75 -4.89 2.36
CA ILE A 13 -20.20 -3.85 1.40
C ILE A 13 -21.72 -3.89 1.27
N ASN A 14 -22.33 -5.08 1.13
CA ASN A 14 -23.77 -5.24 1.02
C ASN A 14 -24.49 -4.81 2.30
N ARG A 15 -23.97 -5.21 3.48
CA ARG A 15 -24.51 -4.79 4.78
C ARG A 15 -24.54 -3.27 4.92
N LEU A 16 -23.45 -2.61 4.58
CA LEU A 16 -23.35 -1.15 4.65
C LEU A 16 -24.23 -0.46 3.61
N ARG A 17 -24.39 -1.05 2.41
CA ARG A 17 -25.29 -0.54 1.37
C ARG A 17 -26.75 -0.54 1.84
N ASP A 18 -27.19 -1.59 2.53
CA ASP A 18 -28.56 -1.66 3.05
C ASP A 18 -28.80 -0.58 4.12
N ILE A 19 -27.82 -0.34 4.99
CA ILE A 19 -27.87 0.73 6.01
C ILE A 19 -27.94 2.10 5.33
N ALA A 20 -27.03 2.36 4.36
CA ALA A 20 -26.94 3.63 3.68
C ALA A 20 -28.20 3.93 2.83
N SER A 21 -28.77 2.90 2.18
CA SER A 21 -30.01 3.02 1.41
C SER A 21 -31.19 3.33 2.32
N SER A 22 -31.33 2.63 3.45
CA SER A 22 -32.40 2.87 4.45
C SER A 22 -32.33 4.27 5.06
N ALA A 23 -31.09 4.78 5.23
CA ALA A 23 -30.85 6.12 5.75
C ALA A 23 -30.88 7.22 4.65
N GLN A 24 -31.12 6.86 3.40
CA GLN A 24 -31.12 7.78 2.23
C GLN A 24 -29.85 8.63 2.15
N CYS A 25 -28.68 8.00 2.33
CA CYS A 25 -27.40 8.69 2.28
C CYS A 25 -27.11 9.26 0.88
N HIS A 26 -26.48 10.43 0.82
CA HIS A 26 -26.08 11.12 -0.42
C HIS A 26 -24.56 11.16 -0.63
N ALA A 27 -23.79 10.69 0.33
CA ALA A 27 -22.34 10.58 0.27
C ALA A 27 -21.86 9.50 1.24
N VAL A 28 -20.66 8.97 1.00
CA VAL A 28 -19.99 8.04 1.89
C VAL A 28 -18.75 8.73 2.48
N LEU A 29 -18.56 8.60 3.81
CA LEU A 29 -17.35 9.01 4.50
C LEU A 29 -16.74 7.76 5.15
N GLY A 30 -15.56 7.34 4.67
CA GLY A 30 -14.76 6.29 5.28
C GLY A 30 -13.71 6.85 6.22
N ILE A 31 -13.73 6.45 7.50
CA ILE A 31 -12.72 6.85 8.50
C ILE A 31 -12.08 5.60 9.06
N GLY A 32 -10.77 5.41 8.86
CA GLY A 32 -10.07 4.22 9.34
C GLY A 32 -8.80 3.89 8.57
N GLY A 33 -8.38 2.64 8.61
CA GLY A 33 -7.27 2.10 7.83
C GLY A 33 -7.69 1.64 6.44
N GLY A 34 -6.74 1.10 5.66
CA GLY A 34 -6.92 0.74 4.25
C GLY A 34 -8.18 -0.06 3.95
N LYS A 35 -8.46 -1.16 4.68
CA LYS A 35 -9.66 -1.98 4.47
C LYS A 35 -10.96 -1.20 4.67
N THR A 36 -11.01 -0.28 5.65
CA THR A 36 -12.17 0.61 5.86
C THR A 36 -12.35 1.57 4.69
N LEU A 37 -11.24 2.13 4.19
CA LEU A 37 -11.27 3.08 3.08
C LEU A 37 -11.67 2.39 1.79
N ASP A 38 -11.15 1.19 1.52
CA ASP A 38 -11.52 0.37 0.37
C ASP A 38 -13.00 -0.01 0.40
N THR A 39 -13.52 -0.40 1.57
CA THR A 39 -14.95 -0.67 1.75
C THR A 39 -15.79 0.58 1.47
N ALA A 40 -15.36 1.75 1.93
CA ALA A 40 -16.08 3.01 1.68
C ALA A 40 -16.07 3.39 0.19
N LYS A 41 -14.94 3.22 -0.49
CA LYS A 41 -14.80 3.43 -1.94
C LYS A 41 -15.71 2.48 -2.73
N ALA A 42 -15.67 1.18 -2.41
CA ALA A 42 -16.51 0.16 -3.04
C ALA A 42 -18.00 0.42 -2.81
N LEU A 43 -18.40 0.74 -1.58
CA LEU A 43 -19.76 1.12 -1.24
C LEU A 43 -20.26 2.31 -2.06
N ALA A 44 -19.46 3.37 -2.10
CA ALA A 44 -19.79 4.57 -2.87
C ALA A 44 -19.93 4.28 -4.37
N HIS A 45 -19.05 3.46 -4.92
CA HIS A 45 -19.10 2.99 -6.31
C HIS A 45 -20.42 2.28 -6.61
N TYR A 46 -20.80 1.27 -5.82
CA TYR A 46 -22.04 0.51 -6.05
C TYR A 46 -23.30 1.34 -5.83
N MET A 47 -23.23 2.40 -5.05
CA MET A 47 -24.35 3.30 -4.81
C MET A 47 -24.36 4.56 -5.72
N HIS A 48 -23.32 4.73 -6.56
CA HIS A 48 -23.10 5.93 -7.38
C HIS A 48 -23.09 7.22 -6.54
N LEU A 49 -22.44 7.18 -5.38
CA LEU A 49 -22.33 8.30 -4.46
C LEU A 49 -20.90 8.87 -4.45
N PRO A 50 -20.74 10.16 -4.10
CA PRO A 50 -19.41 10.70 -3.81
C PRO A 50 -18.83 10.06 -2.55
N VAL A 51 -17.50 9.90 -2.53
CA VAL A 51 -16.76 9.34 -1.39
C VAL A 51 -15.71 10.31 -0.88
N VAL A 52 -15.68 10.46 0.44
CA VAL A 52 -14.61 11.10 1.18
C VAL A 52 -13.92 10.02 2.02
N VAL A 53 -12.61 10.02 2.04
CA VAL A 53 -11.84 9.10 2.89
C VAL A 53 -10.97 9.88 3.87
N ALA A 54 -10.91 9.41 5.10
CA ALA A 54 -10.10 9.98 6.17
C ALA A 54 -9.26 8.87 6.82
N PRO A 55 -8.01 8.67 6.35
CA PRO A 55 -7.12 7.67 6.92
C PRO A 55 -6.75 8.03 8.36
N THR A 56 -6.80 7.03 9.26
CA THR A 56 -6.33 7.15 10.64
C THR A 56 -4.92 6.59 10.84
N ILE A 57 -4.38 5.99 9.80
CA ILE A 57 -3.03 5.42 9.72
C ILE A 57 -2.48 5.67 8.31
N ALA A 58 -1.17 5.71 8.15
CA ALA A 58 -0.50 5.85 6.87
C ALA A 58 0.31 4.59 6.54
N SER A 59 -0.37 3.42 6.58
CA SER A 59 0.25 2.10 6.43
C SER A 59 0.27 1.57 5.00
N THR A 60 -0.43 2.22 4.08
CA THR A 60 -0.51 1.88 2.65
C THR A 60 -0.89 3.12 1.84
N ASP A 61 -0.83 3.00 0.53
CA ASP A 61 -1.21 4.02 -0.44
C ASP A 61 -2.70 3.97 -0.86
N ALA A 62 -3.50 3.09 -0.27
CA ALA A 62 -4.93 2.93 -0.54
C ALA A 62 -5.79 4.21 -0.46
N PRO A 63 -5.47 5.25 0.37
CA PRO A 63 -6.35 6.40 0.51
C PRO A 63 -6.64 7.16 -0.79
N CYS A 64 -5.66 7.27 -1.70
CA CYS A 64 -5.80 8.10 -2.91
C CYS A 64 -6.15 7.32 -4.18
N SER A 65 -6.06 5.99 -4.18
CA SER A 65 -6.19 5.18 -5.39
C SER A 65 -7.64 4.96 -5.85
N ALA A 66 -7.84 4.85 -7.17
CA ALA A 66 -9.08 4.41 -7.80
C ALA A 66 -9.19 2.87 -7.82
N LEU A 67 -8.96 2.26 -6.68
CA LEU A 67 -8.91 0.82 -6.49
C LEU A 67 -9.44 0.48 -5.10
N SER A 68 -10.15 -0.64 -4.98
CA SER A 68 -10.42 -1.30 -3.70
C SER A 68 -10.01 -2.76 -3.79
N VAL A 69 -9.32 -3.25 -2.77
CA VAL A 69 -8.98 -4.67 -2.65
C VAL A 69 -10.11 -5.38 -1.94
N ILE A 70 -10.70 -6.38 -2.60
CA ILE A 70 -11.80 -7.17 -2.05
C ILE A 70 -11.22 -8.46 -1.47
N TYR A 71 -11.69 -8.81 -0.29
CA TYR A 71 -11.32 -10.00 0.46
C TYR A 71 -12.52 -10.87 0.73
N THR A 72 -12.31 -12.14 1.00
CA THR A 72 -13.32 -13.00 1.62
C THR A 72 -13.59 -12.55 3.05
N ASP A 73 -14.68 -13.03 3.67
CA ASP A 73 -14.97 -12.74 5.09
C ASP A 73 -13.89 -13.28 6.04
N ASP A 74 -13.10 -14.27 5.59
CA ASP A 74 -11.97 -14.84 6.33
C ASP A 74 -10.65 -14.08 6.09
N GLY A 75 -10.67 -13.01 5.28
CA GLY A 75 -9.52 -12.13 5.02
C GLY A 75 -8.57 -12.62 3.92
N GLU A 76 -8.98 -13.60 3.10
CA GLU A 76 -8.23 -14.03 1.92
C GLU A 76 -8.48 -13.08 0.74
N PHE A 77 -7.44 -12.80 -0.04
CA PHE A 77 -7.58 -11.99 -1.25
C PHE A 77 -8.56 -12.63 -2.24
N GLU A 78 -9.52 -11.86 -2.72
CA GLU A 78 -10.50 -12.30 -3.71
C GLU A 78 -10.30 -11.62 -5.07
N SER A 79 -10.30 -10.29 -5.11
CA SER A 79 -10.20 -9.54 -6.37
C SER A 79 -9.80 -8.07 -6.17
N TYR A 80 -9.43 -7.42 -7.28
CA TYR A 80 -9.32 -5.97 -7.36
C TYR A 80 -10.60 -5.37 -7.97
N LEU A 81 -11.24 -4.46 -7.26
CA LEU A 81 -12.32 -3.63 -7.80
C LEU A 81 -11.70 -2.33 -8.35
N MET A 82 -11.54 -2.28 -9.68
CA MET A 82 -11.09 -1.05 -10.35
C MET A 82 -12.23 -0.03 -10.36
N LEU A 83 -11.96 1.15 -9.84
CA LEU A 83 -12.94 2.23 -9.74
C LEU A 83 -12.77 3.22 -10.90
N PRO A 84 -13.85 3.83 -11.39
CA PRO A 84 -13.77 4.80 -12.49
C PRO A 84 -13.12 6.13 -12.11
N HIS A 85 -13.04 6.42 -10.81
CA HIS A 85 -12.50 7.67 -10.26
C HIS A 85 -11.85 7.45 -8.92
N ASN A 86 -10.83 8.26 -8.64
CA ASN A 86 -10.25 8.40 -7.31
C ASN A 86 -11.30 8.98 -6.34
N PRO A 87 -11.10 8.89 -5.01
CA PRO A 87 -11.97 9.51 -4.03
C PRO A 87 -12.16 11.02 -4.31
N ASN A 88 -13.37 11.52 -4.07
CA ASN A 88 -13.68 12.94 -4.27
C ASN A 88 -12.87 13.85 -3.34
N MET A 89 -12.50 13.33 -2.16
CA MET A 89 -11.66 14.03 -1.21
C MET A 89 -10.95 13.03 -0.30
N VAL A 90 -9.69 13.33 0.01
CA VAL A 90 -8.91 12.65 1.05
C VAL A 90 -8.58 13.67 2.12
N VAL A 91 -8.95 13.38 3.36
CA VAL A 91 -8.73 14.27 4.51
C VAL A 91 -7.78 13.58 5.48
N VAL A 92 -6.59 14.14 5.64
CA VAL A 92 -5.56 13.59 6.52
C VAL A 92 -5.35 14.51 7.71
N ASP A 93 -5.62 14.00 8.91
CA ASP A 93 -5.23 14.64 10.16
C ASP A 93 -3.94 13.98 10.65
N THR A 94 -2.83 14.69 10.52
CA THR A 94 -1.50 14.17 10.86
C THR A 94 -1.34 13.88 12.35
N GLN A 95 -2.12 14.56 13.22
CA GLN A 95 -2.14 14.26 14.66
C GLN A 95 -2.78 12.91 14.96
N ILE A 96 -3.86 12.54 14.23
CA ILE A 96 -4.48 11.23 14.35
C ILE A 96 -3.51 10.15 13.90
N VAL A 97 -2.85 10.35 12.75
CA VAL A 97 -1.86 9.40 12.23
C VAL A 97 -0.66 9.27 13.17
N ALA A 98 -0.17 10.37 13.76
CA ALA A 98 0.91 10.36 14.75
C ALA A 98 0.54 9.56 16.02
N GLY A 99 -0.74 9.49 16.36
CA GLY A 99 -1.25 8.69 17.49
C GLY A 99 -1.31 7.19 17.22
N ALA A 100 -1.12 6.75 15.98
CA ALA A 100 -1.15 5.33 15.61
C ALA A 100 0.18 4.62 15.97
N PRO A 101 0.18 3.27 16.08
CA PRO A 101 1.42 2.52 16.25
C PRO A 101 2.44 2.79 15.14
N ALA A 102 3.68 3.14 15.49
CA ALA A 102 4.73 3.50 14.54
C ALA A 102 5.02 2.41 13.50
N ARG A 103 4.85 1.12 13.85
CA ARG A 103 4.96 -0.01 12.90
C ARG A 103 4.05 0.15 11.67
N LEU A 104 2.88 0.82 11.82
CA LEU A 104 1.98 1.06 10.69
C LEU A 104 2.53 2.14 9.75
N LEU A 105 3.23 3.15 10.29
CA LEU A 105 3.96 4.10 9.45
C LEU A 105 5.12 3.43 8.71
N ALA A 106 5.88 2.57 9.41
CA ALA A 106 6.94 1.77 8.79
C ALA A 106 6.41 0.92 7.64
N ALA A 107 5.27 0.24 7.83
CA ALA A 107 4.62 -0.53 6.76
C ALA A 107 4.28 0.37 5.55
N GLY A 108 3.76 1.58 5.78
CA GLY A 108 3.52 2.54 4.70
C GLY A 108 4.78 2.98 3.98
N ILE A 109 5.89 3.20 4.71
CA ILE A 109 7.20 3.49 4.10
C ILE A 109 7.65 2.32 3.21
N GLY A 110 7.44 1.07 3.67
CA GLY A 110 7.81 -0.11 2.90
C GLY A 110 6.99 -0.28 1.62
N ASP A 111 5.72 0.07 1.65
CA ASP A 111 4.82 0.09 0.50
C ASP A 111 5.24 1.19 -0.49
N ALA A 112 5.34 2.41 -0.01
CA ALA A 112 5.67 3.59 -0.81
C ALA A 112 7.08 3.56 -1.41
N LEU A 113 8.03 2.85 -0.78
CA LEU A 113 9.39 2.66 -1.30
C LEU A 113 9.41 1.96 -2.67
N ALA A 114 8.47 1.02 -2.90
CA ALA A 114 8.37 0.31 -4.16
C ALA A 114 7.93 1.21 -5.32
N THR A 115 7.15 2.24 -5.05
CA THR A 115 6.44 3.05 -6.05
C THR A 115 7.35 3.58 -7.15
N TRP A 116 8.48 4.21 -6.81
CA TRP A 116 9.43 4.71 -7.80
C TRP A 116 10.11 3.58 -8.59
N LEU A 117 10.55 2.54 -7.90
CA LEU A 117 11.31 1.47 -8.50
C LEU A 117 10.45 0.68 -9.48
N GLU A 118 9.18 0.44 -9.14
CA GLU A 118 8.23 -0.23 -10.01
C GLU A 118 7.73 0.65 -11.16
N ALA A 119 7.41 1.93 -10.91
CA ALA A 119 7.05 2.89 -11.96
C ALA A 119 8.17 3.03 -13.00
N ARG A 120 9.43 3.08 -12.55
CA ARG A 120 10.62 3.10 -13.40
C ARG A 120 10.73 1.82 -14.26
N ALA A 121 10.49 0.65 -13.66
CA ALA A 121 10.49 -0.63 -14.37
C ALA A 121 9.36 -0.71 -15.41
N CYS A 122 8.13 -0.29 -15.05
CA CYS A 122 6.99 -0.21 -15.96
C CYS A 122 7.26 0.75 -17.12
N SER A 123 7.84 1.91 -16.85
CA SER A 123 8.20 2.88 -17.90
C SER A 123 9.22 2.32 -18.88
N ARG A 124 10.25 1.61 -18.38
CA ARG A 124 11.29 0.98 -19.21
C ARG A 124 10.77 -0.17 -20.07
N SER A 125 9.89 -1.01 -19.50
CA SER A 125 9.29 -2.14 -20.22
C SER A 125 8.14 -1.73 -21.13
N GLY A 126 7.61 -0.53 -20.98
CA GLY A 126 6.40 -0.08 -21.65
C GLY A 126 5.15 -0.83 -21.20
N ALA A 127 5.13 -1.37 -19.98
CA ALA A 127 3.97 -2.03 -19.39
C ALA A 127 2.78 -1.06 -19.25
N THR A 128 1.59 -1.62 -19.10
CA THR A 128 0.36 -0.86 -18.83
C THR A 128 0.30 -0.56 -17.34
N THR A 129 -0.07 0.68 -16.99
CA THR A 129 -0.26 1.10 -15.59
C THR A 129 -1.61 0.62 -15.06
N MET A 130 -1.85 0.76 -13.75
CA MET A 130 -3.13 0.41 -13.13
C MET A 130 -4.29 1.27 -13.67
N ALA A 131 -4.01 2.50 -14.09
CA ALA A 131 -4.97 3.37 -14.76
C ALA A 131 -5.27 2.98 -16.23
N GLY A 132 -4.68 1.89 -16.74
CA GLY A 132 -4.94 1.35 -18.07
C GLY A 132 -4.17 2.05 -19.21
N GLY A 133 -3.31 3.04 -18.88
CA GLY A 133 -2.49 3.78 -19.83
C GLY A 133 -1.01 3.41 -19.79
N LYS A 134 -0.17 4.32 -20.25
CA LYS A 134 1.28 4.25 -20.12
C LYS A 134 1.75 5.22 -19.04
N CYS A 135 2.84 4.88 -18.38
CA CYS A 135 3.46 5.75 -17.39
C CYS A 135 3.83 7.11 -18.04
N THR A 136 3.46 8.19 -17.36
CA THR A 136 3.74 9.57 -17.80
C THR A 136 4.94 10.15 -17.07
N GLN A 137 5.53 11.25 -17.64
CA GLN A 137 6.60 11.97 -16.94
C GLN A 137 6.14 12.52 -15.57
N ALA A 138 4.88 12.96 -15.47
CA ALA A 138 4.32 13.43 -14.20
C ALA A 138 4.22 12.30 -13.16
N ALA A 139 3.77 11.11 -13.56
CA ALA A 139 3.71 9.94 -12.68
C ALA A 139 5.11 9.55 -12.18
N LEU A 140 6.11 9.51 -13.08
CA LEU A 140 7.51 9.26 -12.69
C LEU A 140 8.03 10.30 -11.70
N ALA A 141 7.76 11.58 -11.95
CA ALA A 141 8.22 12.65 -11.05
C ALA A 141 7.59 12.56 -9.65
N LEU A 142 6.30 12.20 -9.55
CA LEU A 142 5.64 11.97 -8.26
C LEU A 142 6.21 10.75 -7.54
N ALA A 143 6.42 9.65 -8.25
CA ALA A 143 7.02 8.44 -7.70
C ALA A 143 8.46 8.67 -7.22
N GLU A 144 9.26 9.42 -7.97
CA GLU A 144 10.63 9.78 -7.60
C GLU A 144 10.65 10.72 -6.38
N LEU A 145 9.74 11.70 -6.32
CA LEU A 145 9.57 12.56 -5.15
C LEU A 145 9.19 11.73 -3.91
N CYS A 146 8.31 10.75 -4.07
CA CYS A 146 7.97 9.80 -3.00
C CYS A 146 9.23 9.13 -2.46
N TYR A 147 9.99 8.47 -3.31
CA TYR A 147 11.22 7.77 -2.93
C TYR A 147 12.23 8.69 -2.22
N ASN A 148 12.51 9.86 -2.79
CA ASN A 148 13.46 10.82 -2.21
C ASN A 148 12.99 11.30 -0.83
N THR A 149 11.69 11.58 -0.68
CA THR A 149 11.12 11.96 0.62
C THR A 149 11.31 10.88 1.68
N LEU A 150 11.09 9.60 1.31
CA LEU A 150 11.27 8.49 2.25
C LEU A 150 12.73 8.31 2.65
N VAL A 151 13.66 8.41 1.70
CA VAL A 151 15.11 8.29 1.97
C VAL A 151 15.61 9.43 2.87
N GLU A 152 15.13 10.65 2.65
CA GLU A 152 15.58 11.83 3.41
C GLU A 152 14.93 11.95 4.80
N GLU A 153 13.66 11.58 4.92
CA GLU A 153 12.85 11.91 6.09
C GLU A 153 12.33 10.67 6.84
N GLY A 154 12.44 9.46 6.28
CA GLY A 154 11.82 8.24 6.84
C GLY A 154 12.24 7.95 8.27
N GLU A 155 13.54 7.97 8.58
CA GLU A 155 14.05 7.72 9.93
C GLU A 155 13.57 8.79 10.93
N LYS A 156 13.60 10.07 10.55
CA LYS A 156 13.12 11.17 11.39
C LYS A 156 11.62 11.07 11.64
N ALA A 157 10.85 10.68 10.63
CA ALA A 157 9.41 10.46 10.74
C ALA A 157 9.09 9.29 11.69
N MET A 158 9.88 8.21 11.64
CA MET A 158 9.73 7.09 12.58
C MET A 158 9.98 7.52 14.02
N LEU A 159 11.05 8.27 14.29
CA LEU A 159 11.33 8.81 15.63
C LEU A 159 10.18 9.70 16.14
N ALA A 160 9.59 10.51 15.26
CA ALA A 160 8.44 11.33 15.60
C ALA A 160 7.18 10.49 15.89
N ALA A 161 6.91 9.45 15.07
CA ALA A 161 5.78 8.54 15.26
C ALA A 161 5.89 7.73 16.56
N GLU A 162 7.08 7.27 16.93
CA GLU A 162 7.34 6.57 18.19
C GLU A 162 7.04 7.45 19.43
N GLN A 163 7.20 8.75 19.30
CA GLN A 163 6.90 9.72 20.36
C GLN A 163 5.50 10.33 20.22
N HIS A 164 4.71 9.91 19.22
CA HIS A 164 3.38 10.43 18.92
C HIS A 164 3.34 11.96 18.73
N VAL A 165 4.38 12.53 18.12
CA VAL A 165 4.49 13.96 17.85
C VAL A 165 4.46 14.26 16.35
N VAL A 166 3.76 15.32 15.98
CA VAL A 166 3.76 15.81 14.61
C VAL A 166 5.01 16.66 14.38
N THR A 167 5.75 16.31 13.33
CA THR A 167 6.91 17.07 12.86
C THR A 167 6.82 17.25 11.34
N PRO A 168 7.55 18.19 10.75
CA PRO A 168 7.59 18.34 9.30
C PRO A 168 8.03 17.08 8.57
N ALA A 169 8.94 16.27 9.14
CA ALA A 169 9.36 15.00 8.59
C ALA A 169 8.21 13.97 8.57
N LEU A 170 7.46 13.86 9.67
CA LEU A 170 6.31 12.98 9.76
C LEU A 170 5.22 13.38 8.74
N GLU A 171 4.91 14.67 8.61
CA GLU A 171 3.90 15.16 7.65
C GLU A 171 4.29 14.83 6.20
N ARG A 172 5.57 15.04 5.82
CA ARG A 172 6.07 14.70 4.49
C ARG A 172 6.01 13.19 4.20
N VAL A 173 6.34 12.36 5.19
CA VAL A 173 6.26 10.90 5.02
C VAL A 173 4.81 10.43 4.96
N ILE A 174 3.89 11.02 5.71
CA ILE A 174 2.45 10.76 5.58
C ILE A 174 1.96 11.13 4.18
N GLU A 175 2.37 12.30 3.65
CA GLU A 175 2.07 12.70 2.28
C GLU A 175 2.65 11.70 1.26
N ALA A 176 3.92 11.28 1.46
CA ALA A 176 4.56 10.29 0.60
C ALA A 176 3.80 8.96 0.59
N ASN A 177 3.49 8.40 1.76
CA ASN A 177 2.80 7.13 1.89
C ASN A 177 1.38 7.14 1.32
N THR A 178 0.64 8.26 1.48
CA THR A 178 -0.79 8.30 1.14
C THR A 178 -1.06 8.88 -0.24
N TYR A 179 -0.37 9.95 -0.62
CA TYR A 179 -0.64 10.68 -1.85
C TYR A 179 0.38 10.42 -2.96
N LEU A 180 1.68 10.63 -2.68
CA LEU A 180 2.70 10.47 -3.72
C LEU A 180 2.79 9.01 -4.17
N SER A 181 2.73 8.06 -3.23
CA SER A 181 2.65 6.64 -3.55
C SER A 181 1.33 6.29 -4.23
N GLY A 182 0.18 6.72 -3.68
CA GLY A 182 -1.13 6.37 -4.22
C GLY A 182 -1.34 6.79 -5.66
N VAL A 183 -0.96 8.02 -6.02
CA VAL A 183 -1.01 8.50 -7.42
C VAL A 183 0.15 7.93 -8.24
N GLY A 184 1.32 7.77 -7.61
CA GLY A 184 2.52 7.27 -8.24
C GLY A 184 2.38 5.85 -8.74
N PHE A 185 1.90 4.89 -7.92
CA PHE A 185 1.72 3.51 -8.34
C PHE A 185 0.58 3.35 -9.35
N GLU A 186 -0.56 4.04 -9.13
CA GLU A 186 -1.72 3.96 -10.02
C GLU A 186 -1.36 4.40 -11.44
N SER A 187 -0.63 5.51 -11.56
CA SER A 187 -0.26 6.12 -12.84
C SER A 187 1.13 5.69 -13.34
N GLY A 188 1.97 5.12 -12.48
CA GLY A 188 3.31 4.62 -12.79
C GLY A 188 3.35 3.14 -13.12
N GLY A 189 2.51 2.35 -12.46
CA GLY A 189 2.41 0.90 -12.59
C GLY A 189 3.15 0.12 -11.51
N LEU A 190 2.84 -1.17 -11.41
CA LEU A 190 3.45 -2.14 -10.50
C LEU A 190 4.40 -3.08 -11.25
N ALA A 191 5.32 -3.72 -10.53
CA ALA A 191 6.29 -4.63 -11.10
C ALA A 191 6.60 -5.81 -10.15
N ALA A 192 7.87 -6.17 -9.96
CA ALA A 192 8.24 -7.37 -9.23
C ALA A 192 8.04 -7.26 -7.71
N ALA A 193 8.13 -6.08 -7.12
CA ALA A 193 7.98 -5.92 -5.67
C ALA A 193 6.59 -6.38 -5.19
N HIS A 194 5.54 -5.90 -5.83
CA HIS A 194 4.17 -6.32 -5.54
C HIS A 194 3.87 -7.74 -5.99
N ALA A 195 4.45 -8.21 -7.10
CA ALA A 195 4.32 -9.62 -7.50
C ALA A 195 4.93 -10.57 -6.46
N ILE A 196 6.09 -10.22 -5.89
CA ILE A 196 6.73 -10.99 -4.82
C ILE A 196 5.91 -10.92 -3.52
N HIS A 197 5.38 -9.73 -3.18
CA HIS A 197 4.43 -9.61 -2.06
C HIS A 197 3.25 -10.59 -2.24
N ASN A 198 2.62 -10.61 -3.41
CA ASN A 198 1.52 -11.53 -3.71
C ASN A 198 1.97 -12.99 -3.57
N GLY A 199 3.18 -13.32 -4.05
CA GLY A 199 3.78 -14.63 -3.86
C GLY A 199 3.96 -15.00 -2.37
N LEU A 200 4.39 -14.07 -1.55
CA LEU A 200 4.57 -14.28 -0.10
C LEU A 200 3.24 -14.56 0.63
N THR A 201 2.11 -14.14 0.09
CA THR A 201 0.80 -14.50 0.67
C THR A 201 0.45 -15.97 0.49
N ALA A 202 1.13 -16.70 -0.40
CA ALA A 202 0.92 -18.14 -0.60
C ALA A 202 1.54 -19.01 0.51
N ILE A 203 2.33 -18.44 1.41
CA ILE A 203 2.95 -19.16 2.52
C ILE A 203 2.46 -18.63 3.87
N PRO A 204 2.02 -19.51 4.81
CA PRO A 204 1.46 -19.08 6.10
C PRO A 204 2.42 -18.29 6.98
N ASP A 205 3.74 -18.53 6.85
CA ASP A 205 4.78 -17.89 7.65
C ASP A 205 4.67 -16.36 7.61
N ALA A 206 4.32 -15.79 6.45
CA ALA A 206 4.30 -14.34 6.22
C ALA A 206 2.91 -13.68 6.44
N HIS A 207 1.88 -14.42 6.86
CA HIS A 207 0.51 -13.88 6.95
C HIS A 207 0.36 -12.79 8.03
N HIS A 208 1.14 -12.84 9.10
CA HIS A 208 1.08 -11.87 10.19
C HIS A 208 1.85 -10.57 9.93
N PHE A 209 2.58 -10.49 8.81
CA PHE A 209 3.24 -9.27 8.38
C PHE A 209 2.29 -8.38 7.59
N TYR A 210 2.41 -7.07 7.79
CA TYR A 210 1.65 -6.09 7.04
C TYR A 210 2.05 -6.08 5.56
N HIS A 211 1.16 -5.54 4.72
CA HIS A 211 1.37 -5.43 3.27
C HIS A 211 2.74 -4.83 2.94
N GLY A 212 3.00 -3.61 3.40
CA GLY A 212 4.24 -2.90 3.08
C GLY A 212 5.51 -3.53 3.68
N GLU A 213 5.41 -4.30 4.77
CA GLU A 213 6.55 -5.06 5.28
C GLU A 213 7.00 -6.14 4.27
N LYS A 214 6.05 -6.80 3.61
CA LYS A 214 6.32 -7.78 2.54
C LYS A 214 6.75 -7.10 1.23
N VAL A 215 6.15 -5.95 0.91
CA VAL A 215 6.53 -5.14 -0.27
C VAL A 215 7.96 -4.64 -0.15
N ALA A 216 8.39 -4.18 1.03
CA ALA A 216 9.78 -3.77 1.26
C ALA A 216 10.79 -4.87 0.94
N PHE A 217 10.54 -6.11 1.38
CA PHE A 217 11.36 -7.26 1.02
C PHE A 217 11.31 -7.54 -0.49
N GLY A 218 10.13 -7.45 -1.09
CA GLY A 218 9.92 -7.58 -2.54
C GLY A 218 10.71 -6.55 -3.33
N THR A 219 10.76 -5.31 -2.84
CA THR A 219 11.51 -4.20 -3.42
C THR A 219 13.02 -4.49 -3.48
N LEU A 220 13.61 -4.97 -2.39
CA LEU A 220 15.02 -5.35 -2.37
C LEU A 220 15.29 -6.51 -3.34
N THR A 221 14.38 -7.47 -3.41
CA THR A 221 14.48 -8.60 -4.35
C THR A 221 14.37 -8.11 -5.80
N GLN A 222 13.47 -7.16 -6.10
CA GLN A 222 13.36 -6.55 -7.43
C GLN A 222 14.66 -5.87 -7.85
N LEU A 223 15.27 -5.08 -6.97
CA LEU A 223 16.54 -4.40 -7.27
C LEU A 223 17.65 -5.42 -7.65
N VAL A 224 17.71 -6.55 -6.95
CA VAL A 224 18.64 -7.64 -7.31
C VAL A 224 18.29 -8.25 -8.67
N LEU A 225 17.02 -8.52 -8.95
CA LEU A 225 16.55 -9.07 -10.24
C LEU A 225 16.87 -8.13 -11.41
N GLU A 226 16.78 -6.80 -11.18
CA GLU A 226 17.08 -5.78 -12.18
C GLU A 226 18.60 -5.54 -12.36
N ASN A 227 19.45 -6.22 -11.59
CA ASN A 227 20.88 -5.93 -11.50
C ASN A 227 21.17 -4.44 -11.27
N ALA A 228 20.42 -3.86 -10.30
CA ALA A 228 20.57 -2.46 -9.92
C ALA A 228 21.98 -2.16 -9.36
N PRO A 229 22.45 -0.90 -9.42
CA PRO A 229 23.69 -0.51 -8.76
C PRO A 229 23.69 -0.86 -7.28
N VAL A 230 24.84 -1.29 -6.76
CA VAL A 230 24.98 -1.72 -5.35
C VAL A 230 24.57 -0.59 -4.41
N GLU A 231 24.91 0.64 -4.73
CA GLU A 231 24.60 1.83 -3.95
C GLU A 231 23.08 2.06 -3.83
N GLU A 232 22.30 1.72 -4.84
CA GLU A 232 20.84 1.80 -4.80
C GLU A 232 20.25 0.72 -3.91
N ILE A 233 20.78 -0.51 -3.99
CA ILE A 233 20.37 -1.62 -3.11
C ILE A 233 20.70 -1.29 -1.65
N GLU A 234 21.90 -0.79 -1.38
CA GLU A 234 22.36 -0.39 -0.05
C GLU A 234 21.50 0.74 0.52
N THR A 235 21.15 1.73 -0.28
CA THR A 235 20.29 2.85 0.13
C THR A 235 18.89 2.35 0.54
N ALA A 236 18.27 1.51 -0.27
CA ALA A 236 16.96 0.94 0.03
C ALA A 236 17.02 0.03 1.27
N ALA A 237 18.05 -0.81 1.39
CA ALA A 237 18.23 -1.70 2.54
C ALA A 237 18.51 -0.93 3.83
N ALA A 238 19.31 0.16 3.77
CA ALA A 238 19.58 1.02 4.91
C ALA A 238 18.32 1.72 5.42
N LEU A 239 17.49 2.26 4.52
CA LEU A 239 16.19 2.82 4.89
C LEU A 239 15.30 1.74 5.55
N CYS A 240 15.14 0.58 4.91
CA CYS A 240 14.33 -0.51 5.49
C CYS A 240 14.83 -0.88 6.90
N HIS A 241 16.13 -1.00 7.07
CA HIS A 241 16.71 -1.33 8.37
C HIS A 241 16.46 -0.25 9.43
N SER A 242 16.64 1.04 9.07
CA SER A 242 16.49 2.16 10.01
C SER A 242 15.05 2.34 10.50
N VAL A 243 14.05 1.96 9.67
CA VAL A 243 12.62 2.05 10.02
C VAL A 243 12.03 0.73 10.50
N GLY A 244 12.85 -0.30 10.70
CA GLY A 244 12.45 -1.59 11.27
C GLY A 244 11.70 -2.52 10.30
N LEU A 245 11.85 -2.33 9.00
CA LEU A 245 11.27 -3.20 7.97
C LEU A 245 12.13 -4.46 7.75
N PRO A 246 11.52 -5.61 7.42
CA PRO A 246 12.26 -6.85 7.18
C PRO A 246 13.08 -6.77 5.87
N ILE A 247 14.38 -7.12 5.97
CA ILE A 247 15.30 -7.18 4.85
C ILE A 247 15.82 -8.60 4.58
N THR A 248 15.39 -9.58 5.38
CA THR A 248 15.77 -10.98 5.24
C THR A 248 14.58 -11.91 5.42
N LEU A 249 14.68 -13.13 4.87
CA LEU A 249 13.66 -14.17 5.06
C LEU A 249 13.48 -14.54 6.55
N ALA A 250 14.55 -14.49 7.33
CA ALA A 250 14.49 -14.76 8.76
C ALA A 250 13.67 -13.69 9.51
N GLN A 251 13.74 -12.43 9.10
CA GLN A 251 12.93 -11.35 9.66
C GLN A 251 11.46 -11.42 9.21
N LEU A 252 11.15 -12.13 8.13
CA LEU A 252 9.80 -12.51 7.72
C LEU A 252 9.32 -13.82 8.36
N ASP A 253 10.02 -14.31 9.37
CA ASP A 253 9.74 -15.58 10.07
C ASP A 253 9.69 -16.81 9.16
N ILE A 254 10.24 -16.74 7.95
CA ILE A 254 10.25 -17.83 6.99
C ILE A 254 11.32 -18.83 7.42
N LYS A 255 10.89 -20.03 7.85
CA LYS A 255 11.72 -21.09 8.44
C LYS A 255 11.46 -22.43 7.75
N GLY A 256 12.30 -23.43 8.05
CA GLY A 256 12.15 -24.80 7.53
C GLY A 256 12.72 -24.98 6.14
N ASP A 257 11.97 -25.61 5.22
CA ASP A 257 12.41 -25.83 3.84
C ASP A 257 12.30 -24.53 3.02
N ILE A 258 13.32 -23.66 3.18
CA ILE A 258 13.39 -22.38 2.47
C ILE A 258 13.32 -22.55 0.94
N PRO A 259 14.09 -23.47 0.31
CA PRO A 259 14.04 -23.67 -1.13
C PRO A 259 12.63 -24.02 -1.66
N ALA A 260 11.91 -24.91 -0.99
CA ALA A 260 10.55 -25.27 -1.38
C ALA A 260 9.58 -24.09 -1.23
N LYS A 261 9.63 -23.37 -0.11
CA LYS A 261 8.80 -22.20 0.13
C LYS A 261 9.07 -21.10 -0.90
N MET A 262 10.33 -20.80 -1.19
CA MET A 262 10.69 -19.78 -2.19
C MET A 262 10.26 -20.19 -3.61
N ARG A 263 10.23 -21.48 -3.91
CA ARG A 263 9.64 -21.97 -5.18
C ARG A 263 8.14 -21.66 -5.24
N THR A 264 7.39 -21.96 -4.18
CA THR A 264 5.96 -21.63 -4.09
C THR A 264 5.73 -20.12 -4.25
N VAL A 265 6.52 -19.30 -3.56
CA VAL A 265 6.45 -17.84 -3.68
C VAL A 265 6.73 -17.38 -5.11
N ALA A 266 7.76 -17.91 -5.76
CA ALA A 266 8.14 -17.53 -7.12
C ALA A 266 7.07 -17.97 -8.15
N GLU A 267 6.51 -19.17 -8.01
CA GLU A 267 5.44 -19.65 -8.87
C GLU A 267 4.18 -18.78 -8.74
N ALA A 268 3.80 -18.43 -7.52
CA ALA A 268 2.66 -17.53 -7.27
C ALA A 268 2.92 -16.11 -7.77
N ALA A 269 4.14 -15.57 -7.57
CA ALA A 269 4.52 -14.24 -8.07
C ALA A 269 4.52 -14.16 -9.61
N CYS A 270 4.80 -15.26 -10.30
CA CYS A 270 4.80 -15.33 -11.77
C CYS A 270 3.45 -15.76 -12.35
N ALA A 271 2.47 -16.09 -11.53
CA ALA A 271 1.14 -16.42 -12.02
C ALA A 271 0.51 -15.19 -12.69
N ARG A 272 -0.17 -15.39 -13.82
CA ARG A 272 -0.92 -14.29 -14.46
C ARG A 272 -2.12 -13.96 -13.60
N SER A 273 -2.11 -12.76 -13.02
CA SER A 273 -3.27 -12.17 -12.33
C SER A 273 -4.24 -11.61 -13.34
#